data_04513c922c533112d6626af0b2892201
#
_entry.id   04513c922c533112d6626af0b2892201
#
_cell.length_a   1.000
_cell.length_b   1.000
_cell.length_c   1.000
_cell.angle_alpha   90.00
_cell.angle_beta   90.00
_cell.angle_gamma   90.00
#
_symmetry.space_group_name_H-M   'P 1'
#
loop_
_entity.id
_entity.type
_entity.pdbx_description
1 polymer ?
#
loop_
_entity_poly.entity_id
_entity_poly.type
_entity_poly.pdbx_seq_one_letter_code
_entity_poly.pdbx_strand_id
1 'polypeptide(L)'
;MDFSSVQAAKGHFGKSIYKFGFNSAISTTEETVWDEGGTYAYPTAAAVLSVVSSNAADAAAGTGARKVTIEGLDSDYKVQTVEITLNGTNAVASTETFIRVYRAFVSEAGSGGTNTGAISISTSSTVRAEISAGMGQTLMAVYTVPADYTGYIVGWSIGSGATAANKYLDGRLIVRDPDGILLTKARTTISNTTVIQPFGKAI
;
A
#
# COMPACT_ATOMS: atom_id res chain seq x y z
N MET A 1 -14.72 -20.03 -0.70
CA MET A 1 -14.07 -19.27 -1.77
C MET A 1 -15.04 -19.28 -2.93
N ASP A 2 -15.45 -18.12 -3.42
CA ASP A 2 -16.43 -18.03 -4.50
C ASP A 2 -15.80 -18.49 -5.83
N PHE A 3 -16.61 -19.08 -6.72
CA PHE A 3 -16.18 -19.58 -8.02
C PHE A 3 -15.48 -18.50 -8.88
N SER A 4 -15.97 -17.26 -8.86
CA SER A 4 -15.38 -16.13 -9.56
C SER A 4 -13.98 -15.79 -9.07
N SER A 5 -13.73 -15.86 -7.77
CA SER A 5 -12.40 -15.63 -7.18
C SER A 5 -11.40 -16.72 -7.61
N VAL A 6 -11.84 -17.97 -7.70
CA VAL A 6 -10.99 -19.09 -8.17
C VAL A 6 -10.69 -18.94 -9.65
N GLN A 7 -11.65 -18.53 -10.45
CA GLN A 7 -11.45 -18.32 -11.89
C GLN A 7 -10.54 -17.12 -12.16
N ALA A 8 -10.69 -16.03 -11.41
CA ALA A 8 -9.78 -14.87 -11.48
C ALA A 8 -8.35 -15.27 -11.08
N ALA A 9 -8.18 -16.05 -10.02
CA ALA A 9 -6.87 -16.55 -9.59
C ALA A 9 -6.21 -17.47 -10.63
N LYS A 10 -7.02 -18.15 -11.45
CA LYS A 10 -6.56 -18.96 -12.59
C LYS A 10 -6.36 -18.16 -13.88
N GLY A 11 -6.58 -16.85 -13.88
CA GLY A 11 -6.42 -15.99 -15.03
C GLY A 11 -7.56 -16.04 -16.05
N HIS A 12 -8.68 -16.69 -15.73
CA HIS A 12 -9.82 -16.81 -16.65
C HIS A 12 -10.67 -15.53 -16.74
N PHE A 13 -10.68 -14.69 -15.69
CA PHE A 13 -11.47 -13.46 -15.60
C PHE A 13 -10.65 -12.23 -15.15
N GLY A 14 -9.36 -12.19 -15.48
CA GLY A 14 -8.49 -11.11 -15.08
C GLY A 14 -7.51 -11.49 -13.96
N LYS A 15 -7.02 -10.50 -13.21
CA LYS A 15 -6.04 -10.69 -12.14
C LYS A 15 -6.72 -10.63 -10.77
N SER A 16 -6.40 -11.58 -9.90
CA SER A 16 -6.72 -11.47 -8.47
C SER A 16 -5.66 -10.61 -7.78
N ILE A 17 -6.11 -9.63 -7.00
CA ILE A 17 -5.24 -8.76 -6.22
C ILE A 17 -5.58 -8.93 -4.75
N TYR A 18 -4.57 -9.18 -3.94
CA TYR A 18 -4.65 -9.15 -2.50
C TYR A 18 -3.92 -7.91 -1.98
N LYS A 19 -4.62 -7.06 -1.24
CA LYS A 19 -4.06 -5.87 -0.61
C LYS A 19 -4.24 -5.96 0.89
N PHE A 20 -3.18 -5.66 1.63
CA PHE A 20 -3.25 -5.53 3.08
C PHE A 20 -2.46 -4.31 3.51
N GLY A 21 -2.81 -3.79 4.67
CA GLY A 21 -2.13 -2.67 5.28
C GLY A 21 -2.04 -2.84 6.79
N PHE A 22 -1.17 -2.08 7.37
CA PHE A 22 -0.96 -2.01 8.82
C PHE A 22 -0.79 -0.55 9.22
N ASN A 23 -1.38 -0.16 10.33
CA ASN A 23 -1.13 1.12 10.99
C ASN A 23 -0.88 0.81 12.46
N SER A 24 0.32 1.10 12.93
CA SER A 24 0.78 0.76 14.29
C SER A 24 0.18 1.64 15.38
N ALA A 25 -0.35 2.82 15.02
CA ALA A 25 -0.77 3.82 15.98
C ALA A 25 -1.93 4.65 15.41
N ILE A 26 -3.16 4.11 15.51
CA ILE A 26 -4.36 4.83 15.08
C ILE A 26 -4.79 5.79 16.19
N SER A 27 -5.01 7.05 15.82
CA SER A 27 -5.50 8.12 16.70
C SER A 27 -7.03 8.09 16.85
N THR A 28 -7.61 9.15 17.40
CA THR A 28 -9.06 9.33 17.52
C THR A 28 -9.70 9.91 16.25
N THR A 29 -8.89 10.31 15.27
CA THR A 29 -9.37 10.78 13.96
C THR A 29 -9.33 9.65 12.94
N GLU A 30 -10.04 9.83 11.82
CA GLU A 30 -9.99 8.87 10.73
C GLU A 30 -8.61 8.84 10.07
N GLU A 31 -8.09 7.63 9.92
CA GLU A 31 -6.79 7.39 9.29
C GLU A 31 -6.88 6.26 8.26
N THR A 32 -5.99 6.30 7.29
CA THR A 32 -5.80 5.20 6.34
C THR A 32 -5.00 4.08 7.01
N VAL A 33 -5.28 2.84 6.63
CA VAL A 33 -4.51 1.68 7.11
C VAL A 33 -3.29 1.51 6.20
N TRP A 34 -2.17 2.11 6.61
CA TRP A 34 -0.89 2.07 5.92
C TRP A 34 0.28 2.40 6.86
N ASP A 35 1.52 2.09 6.45
CA ASP A 35 2.72 2.19 7.28
C ASP A 35 3.02 3.60 7.81
N GLU A 36 2.85 4.62 6.98
CA GLU A 36 3.14 6.02 7.36
C GLU A 36 2.16 6.55 8.41
N GLY A 37 0.94 5.98 8.49
CA GLY A 37 -0.13 6.52 9.34
C GLY A 37 -0.79 7.77 8.76
N GLY A 38 -1.79 8.30 9.49
CA GLY A 38 -2.59 9.44 9.02
C GLY A 38 -3.44 9.14 7.79
N THR A 39 -4.00 10.17 7.18
CA THR A 39 -4.87 10.05 6.00
C THR A 39 -4.05 10.09 4.71
N TYR A 40 -4.21 9.08 3.85
CA TYR A 40 -3.53 9.04 2.57
C TYR A 40 -3.96 10.19 1.65
N ALA A 41 -2.98 11.00 1.25
CA ALA A 41 -3.22 12.12 0.34
C ALA A 41 -3.09 11.68 -1.13
N TYR A 42 -4.23 11.55 -1.81
CA TYR A 42 -4.25 11.16 -3.23
C TYR A 42 -3.67 12.27 -4.12
N PRO A 43 -2.59 12.00 -4.90
CA PRO A 43 -2.07 12.96 -5.86
C PRO A 43 -3.09 13.33 -6.94
N THR A 44 -3.06 14.59 -7.37
CA THR A 44 -3.89 15.11 -8.47
C THR A 44 -3.15 15.14 -9.81
N ALA A 45 -1.83 15.02 -9.78
CA ALA A 45 -0.97 14.97 -10.96
C ALA A 45 0.15 13.94 -10.75
N ALA A 46 0.62 13.37 -11.86
CA ALA A 46 1.78 12.48 -11.82
C ALA A 46 3.07 13.28 -11.59
N ALA A 47 3.96 12.74 -10.79
CA ALA A 47 5.25 13.36 -10.49
C ALA A 47 6.35 12.30 -10.33
N VAL A 48 7.58 12.75 -10.45
CA VAL A 48 8.78 11.95 -10.15
C VAL A 48 8.77 11.59 -8.65
N LEU A 49 9.11 10.35 -8.34
CA LEU A 49 9.25 9.88 -6.96
C LEU A 49 10.64 10.20 -6.44
N SER A 50 10.72 10.52 -5.17
CA SER A 50 11.97 10.61 -4.38
C SER A 50 11.98 9.43 -3.41
N VAL A 51 13.00 8.59 -3.47
CA VAL A 51 13.15 7.38 -2.66
C VAL A 51 14.37 7.52 -1.77
N VAL A 52 14.17 7.36 -0.46
CA VAL A 52 15.23 7.52 0.53
C VAL A 52 15.04 6.56 1.70
N SER A 53 16.14 5.96 2.18
CA SER A 53 16.11 5.21 3.44
C SER A 53 16.51 6.07 4.63
N SER A 54 16.02 5.73 5.80
CA SER A 54 16.48 6.32 7.06
C SER A 54 17.82 5.72 7.56
N ASN A 55 18.38 4.73 6.85
CA ASN A 55 19.60 4.04 7.24
C ASN A 55 20.60 3.92 6.08
N ALA A 56 21.87 4.23 6.36
CA ALA A 56 22.95 4.18 5.36
C ALA A 56 23.27 2.75 4.86
N ALA A 57 22.88 1.72 5.61
CA ALA A 57 23.06 0.33 5.19
C ALA A 57 22.15 -0.08 4.01
N ASP A 58 21.11 0.69 3.72
CA ASP A 58 20.21 0.48 2.57
C ASP A 58 20.78 1.22 1.33
N ALA A 59 21.79 0.64 0.71
CA ALA A 59 22.51 1.21 -0.43
C ALA A 59 23.03 0.11 -1.35
N ALA A 60 23.44 0.46 -2.57
CA ALA A 60 23.89 -0.46 -3.63
C ALA A 60 24.88 -1.56 -3.18
N ALA A 61 25.79 -1.24 -2.27
CA ALA A 61 26.76 -2.17 -1.70
C ALA A 61 26.53 -2.45 -0.21
N GLY A 62 25.37 -2.02 0.33
CA GLY A 62 25.05 -2.14 1.74
C GLY A 62 24.61 -3.55 2.17
N THR A 63 24.47 -3.73 3.47
CA THR A 63 23.99 -4.97 4.08
C THR A 63 22.46 -5.05 4.14
N GLY A 64 21.75 -3.92 4.07
CA GLY A 64 20.30 -3.81 4.04
C GLY A 64 19.73 -3.93 2.63
N ALA A 65 18.63 -3.21 2.34
CA ALA A 65 18.05 -3.16 1.00
C ALA A 65 18.99 -2.47 0.02
N ARG A 66 19.14 -3.07 -1.16
CA ARG A 66 19.97 -2.52 -2.26
C ARG A 66 19.12 -1.92 -3.35
N LYS A 67 18.00 -2.58 -3.66
CA LYS A 67 17.05 -2.12 -4.66
C LYS A 67 15.61 -2.26 -4.16
N VAL A 68 14.77 -1.37 -4.65
CA VAL A 68 13.34 -1.36 -4.39
C VAL A 68 12.62 -1.32 -5.73
N THR A 69 11.66 -2.22 -5.91
CA THR A 69 10.70 -2.16 -7.01
C THR A 69 9.45 -1.44 -6.54
N ILE A 70 9.01 -0.45 -7.31
CA ILE A 70 7.82 0.34 -7.06
C ILE A 70 6.80 0.04 -8.14
N GLU A 71 5.59 -0.33 -7.74
CA GLU A 71 4.45 -0.59 -8.60
C GLU A 71 3.39 0.50 -8.42
N GLY A 72 2.91 1.04 -9.52
CA GLY A 72 1.97 2.14 -9.50
C GLY A 72 1.30 2.39 -10.83
N LEU A 73 0.75 3.59 -10.97
CA LEU A 73 0.07 4.03 -12.19
C LEU A 73 0.70 5.34 -12.67
N ASP A 74 0.82 5.47 -14.00
CA ASP A 74 1.23 6.69 -14.68
C ASP A 74 0.09 7.74 -14.75
N SER A 75 0.32 8.85 -15.46
CA SER A 75 -0.66 9.92 -15.65
C SER A 75 -1.96 9.48 -16.32
N ASP A 76 -1.92 8.42 -17.13
CA ASP A 76 -3.06 7.83 -17.84
C ASP A 76 -3.70 6.69 -17.04
N TYR A 77 -3.32 6.52 -15.78
CA TYR A 77 -3.74 5.42 -14.90
C TYR A 77 -3.38 4.02 -15.45
N LYS A 78 -2.37 3.92 -16.28
CA LYS A 78 -1.83 2.63 -16.74
C LYS A 78 -0.78 2.11 -15.78
N VAL A 79 -0.75 0.78 -15.64
CA VAL A 79 0.22 0.12 -14.75
C VAL A 79 1.63 0.37 -15.22
N GLN A 80 2.47 0.81 -14.31
CA GLN A 80 3.92 0.89 -14.54
C GLN A 80 4.71 0.44 -13.31
N THR A 81 5.96 0.11 -13.55
CA THR A 81 6.89 -0.40 -12.53
C THR A 81 8.26 0.22 -12.76
N VAL A 82 8.93 0.60 -11.69
CA VAL A 82 10.32 1.07 -11.72
C VAL A 82 11.14 0.39 -10.65
N GLU A 83 12.38 0.06 -10.95
CA GLU A 83 13.38 -0.40 -9.97
C GLU A 83 14.35 0.74 -9.65
N ILE A 84 14.55 1.00 -8.37
CA ILE A 84 15.43 2.05 -7.86
C ILE A 84 16.57 1.40 -7.07
N THR A 85 17.80 1.70 -7.43
CA THR A 85 18.96 1.38 -6.60
C THR A 85 19.09 2.42 -5.49
N LEU A 86 19.07 1.96 -4.24
CA LEU A 86 19.12 2.83 -3.07
C LEU A 86 20.52 3.42 -2.84
N ASN A 87 20.56 4.58 -2.20
CA ASN A 87 21.77 5.31 -1.84
C ASN A 87 21.76 5.72 -0.35
N GLY A 88 21.32 4.81 0.52
CA GLY A 88 21.22 5.05 1.96
C GLY A 88 20.32 6.23 2.28
N THR A 89 20.85 7.17 3.04
CA THR A 89 20.16 8.39 3.48
C THR A 89 20.13 9.51 2.43
N ASN A 90 20.67 9.26 1.22
CA ASN A 90 20.57 10.19 0.11
C ASN A 90 19.43 9.77 -0.82
N ALA A 91 18.56 10.73 -1.14
CA ALA A 91 17.41 10.49 -1.99
C ALA A 91 17.83 10.16 -3.43
N VAL A 92 17.12 9.21 -4.04
CA VAL A 92 17.25 8.85 -5.46
C VAL A 92 15.91 9.13 -6.14
N ALA A 93 15.95 9.81 -7.28
CA ALA A 93 14.77 10.10 -8.07
C ALA A 93 14.41 8.93 -9.00
N SER A 94 13.11 8.69 -9.21
CA SER A 94 12.66 7.78 -10.27
C SER A 94 12.86 8.42 -11.65
N THR A 95 12.97 7.59 -12.67
CA THR A 95 12.99 8.00 -14.08
C THR A 95 11.57 8.27 -14.60
N GLU A 96 10.59 7.54 -14.07
CA GLU A 96 9.18 7.61 -14.42
C GLU A 96 8.41 8.52 -13.45
N THR A 97 7.28 9.05 -13.93
CA THR A 97 6.33 9.82 -13.11
C THR A 97 5.15 8.95 -12.71
N PHE A 98 4.68 9.09 -11.47
CA PHE A 98 3.57 8.31 -10.91
C PHE A 98 2.45 9.22 -10.41
N ILE A 99 1.20 8.89 -10.76
CA ILE A 99 0.01 9.47 -10.14
C ILE A 99 -0.48 8.62 -8.97
N ARG A 100 -0.13 7.32 -8.95
CA ARG A 100 -0.43 6.40 -7.85
C ARG A 100 0.75 5.49 -7.58
N VAL A 101 1.07 5.30 -6.31
CA VAL A 101 1.89 4.19 -5.83
C VAL A 101 0.98 3.32 -4.99
N TYR A 102 0.92 2.04 -5.27
CA TYR A 102 0.09 1.11 -4.50
C TYR A 102 0.88 -0.05 -3.90
N ARG A 103 2.15 -0.20 -4.28
CA ARG A 103 3.06 -1.17 -3.69
C ARG A 103 4.50 -0.78 -3.94
N ALA A 104 5.36 -1.06 -2.95
CA ALA A 104 6.80 -1.13 -3.15
C ALA A 104 7.35 -2.28 -2.32
N PHE A 105 8.45 -2.88 -2.78
CA PHE A 105 9.10 -3.97 -2.08
C PHE A 105 10.59 -4.02 -2.39
N VAL A 106 11.36 -4.57 -1.46
CA VAL A 106 12.78 -4.81 -1.63
C VAL A 106 12.97 -5.91 -2.67
N SER A 107 13.56 -5.57 -3.82
CA SER A 107 13.84 -6.51 -4.92
C SER A 107 15.25 -7.10 -4.85
N GLU A 108 16.18 -6.41 -4.15
CA GLU A 108 17.52 -6.92 -3.87
C GLU A 108 17.96 -6.46 -2.48
N ALA A 109 18.50 -7.37 -1.67
CA ALA A 109 19.04 -7.07 -0.35
C ALA A 109 20.46 -7.61 -0.19
N GLY A 110 21.21 -7.01 0.71
CA GLY A 110 22.48 -7.52 1.18
C GLY A 110 22.33 -8.64 2.21
N SER A 111 23.36 -8.85 3.04
CA SER A 111 23.39 -9.93 4.04
C SER A 111 22.31 -9.83 5.11
N GLY A 112 21.68 -8.66 5.30
CA GLY A 112 20.56 -8.46 6.23
C GLY A 112 19.22 -9.03 5.73
N GLY A 113 19.11 -9.37 4.44
CA GLY A 113 17.94 -10.02 3.84
C GLY A 113 16.71 -9.10 3.65
N THR A 114 16.73 -7.87 4.16
CA THR A 114 15.64 -6.89 4.06
C THR A 114 16.17 -5.46 4.23
N ASN A 115 15.30 -4.45 4.27
CA ASN A 115 15.69 -3.08 4.59
C ASN A 115 16.01 -2.91 6.08
N THR A 116 17.07 -2.15 6.36
CA THR A 116 17.50 -1.82 7.73
C THR A 116 16.75 -0.61 8.28
N GLY A 117 16.58 0.42 7.47
CA GLY A 117 15.80 1.62 7.81
C GLY A 117 14.41 1.60 7.20
N ALA A 118 13.56 2.54 7.59
CA ALA A 118 12.34 2.84 6.85
C ALA A 118 12.71 3.45 5.49
N ILE A 119 12.05 3.01 4.42
CA ILE A 119 12.25 3.53 3.07
C ILE A 119 11.01 4.35 2.69
N SER A 120 11.20 5.66 2.60
CA SER A 120 10.15 6.59 2.21
C SER A 120 10.16 6.82 0.70
N ILE A 121 8.99 6.78 0.10
CA ILE A 121 8.72 7.05 -1.31
C ILE A 121 7.77 8.24 -1.36
N SER A 122 8.25 9.39 -1.84
CA SER A 122 7.53 10.66 -1.78
C SER A 122 7.46 11.36 -3.12
N THR A 123 6.47 12.26 -3.27
CA THR A 123 6.44 13.28 -4.32
C THR A 123 6.51 14.63 -3.64
N SER A 124 7.49 15.44 -4.01
CA SER A 124 7.84 16.67 -3.27
C SER A 124 8.10 16.32 -1.79
N SER A 125 7.30 16.81 -0.85
CA SER A 125 7.41 16.53 0.58
C SER A 125 6.33 15.59 1.11
N THR A 126 5.48 15.02 0.25
CA THR A 126 4.37 14.16 0.68
C THR A 126 4.71 12.70 0.44
N VAL A 127 4.70 11.90 1.50
CA VAL A 127 4.89 10.44 1.41
C VAL A 127 3.74 9.81 0.63
N ARG A 128 4.07 8.90 -0.27
CA ARG A 128 3.13 8.15 -1.12
C ARG A 128 3.13 6.66 -0.80
N ALA A 129 4.22 6.17 -0.26
CA ALA A 129 4.36 4.81 0.25
C ALA A 129 5.56 4.76 1.21
N GLU A 130 5.50 3.90 2.19
CA GLU A 130 6.61 3.61 3.08
C GLU A 130 6.80 2.10 3.22
N ILE A 131 8.06 1.67 3.27
CA ILE A 131 8.42 0.34 3.70
C ILE A 131 9.03 0.50 5.10
N SER A 132 8.29 0.16 6.14
CA SER A 132 8.78 0.21 7.51
C SER A 132 10.04 -0.66 7.69
N ALA A 133 10.91 -0.28 8.62
CA ALA A 133 12.17 -0.99 8.86
C ALA A 133 11.94 -2.50 9.07
N GLY A 134 12.68 -3.32 8.33
CA GLY A 134 12.60 -4.78 8.40
C GLY A 134 11.41 -5.43 7.70
N MET A 135 10.47 -4.68 7.13
CA MET A 135 9.25 -5.25 6.54
C MET A 135 9.42 -5.74 5.11
N GLY A 136 10.41 -5.24 4.38
CA GLY A 136 10.69 -5.66 3.01
C GLY A 136 9.66 -5.26 1.96
N GLN A 137 8.50 -4.77 2.36
CA GLN A 137 7.45 -4.28 1.47
C GLN A 137 6.51 -3.31 2.19
N THR A 138 5.78 -2.52 1.41
CA THR A 138 4.73 -1.63 1.91
C THR A 138 3.56 -2.42 2.50
N LEU A 139 3.06 -1.98 3.65
CA LEU A 139 1.85 -2.49 4.30
C LEU A 139 0.76 -1.41 4.16
N MET A 140 0.20 -1.27 2.95
CA MET A 140 -0.78 -0.22 2.65
C MET A 140 -2.05 -0.79 2.03
N ALA A 141 -3.21 -0.56 2.68
CA ALA A 141 -4.52 -0.97 2.21
C ALA A 141 -5.12 0.06 1.23
N VAL A 142 -4.29 0.59 0.33
CA VAL A 142 -4.69 1.55 -0.71
C VAL A 142 -4.47 0.93 -2.07
N TYR A 143 -5.47 1.02 -2.93
CA TYR A 143 -5.37 0.55 -4.32
C TYR A 143 -6.19 1.45 -5.25
N THR A 144 -5.70 1.67 -6.44
CA THR A 144 -6.44 2.31 -7.53
C THR A 144 -6.55 1.33 -8.68
N VAL A 145 -7.75 1.10 -9.15
CA VAL A 145 -8.01 0.23 -10.33
C VAL A 145 -7.39 0.91 -11.54
N PRO A 146 -6.52 0.22 -12.30
CA PRO A 146 -5.92 0.79 -13.52
C PRO A 146 -6.99 1.14 -14.57
N ALA A 147 -6.64 2.04 -15.48
CA ALA A 147 -7.46 2.33 -16.66
C ALA A 147 -7.78 1.05 -17.44
N ASP A 148 -8.95 1.03 -18.05
CA ASP A 148 -9.48 -0.10 -18.85
C ASP A 148 -9.79 -1.38 -18.04
N TYR A 149 -9.72 -1.31 -16.69
CA TYR A 149 -10.10 -2.42 -15.81
C TYR A 149 -11.30 -2.05 -14.93
N THR A 150 -12.11 -3.06 -14.60
CA THR A 150 -13.14 -2.96 -13.59
C THR A 150 -12.73 -3.76 -12.36
N GLY A 151 -12.72 -3.13 -11.19
CA GLY A 151 -12.40 -3.79 -9.93
C GLY A 151 -13.66 -4.36 -9.27
N TYR A 152 -13.55 -5.60 -8.77
CA TYR A 152 -14.60 -6.23 -7.95
C TYR A 152 -14.00 -6.59 -6.59
N ILE A 153 -14.59 -6.07 -5.53
CA ILE A 153 -14.18 -6.40 -4.17
C ILE A 153 -14.95 -7.65 -3.74
N VAL A 154 -14.24 -8.74 -3.50
CA VAL A 154 -14.84 -10.04 -3.14
C VAL A 154 -14.88 -10.30 -1.64
N GLY A 155 -14.18 -9.49 -0.86
CA GLY A 155 -14.18 -9.58 0.59
C GLY A 155 -13.14 -8.64 1.21
N TRP A 156 -13.26 -8.42 2.50
CA TRP A 156 -12.27 -7.71 3.30
C TRP A 156 -12.15 -8.33 4.68
N SER A 157 -11.03 -8.09 5.32
CA SER A 157 -10.83 -8.42 6.73
C SER A 157 -10.16 -7.25 7.43
N ILE A 158 -10.49 -7.07 8.70
CA ILE A 158 -9.86 -6.05 9.54
C ILE A 158 -9.72 -6.62 10.95
N GLY A 159 -8.59 -6.32 11.58
CA GLY A 159 -8.28 -6.74 12.93
C GLY A 159 -7.75 -5.57 13.75
N SER A 160 -7.91 -5.64 15.06
CA SER A 160 -7.32 -4.72 16.03
C SER A 160 -6.59 -5.50 17.10
N GLY A 161 -5.35 -5.11 17.39
CA GLY A 161 -4.56 -5.59 18.53
C GLY A 161 -4.75 -4.77 19.81
N ALA A 162 -5.78 -3.90 19.89
CA ALA A 162 -6.04 -3.09 21.08
C ALA A 162 -6.38 -3.98 22.26
N THR A 163 -5.54 -3.97 23.31
CA THR A 163 -5.70 -4.79 24.50
C THR A 163 -6.36 -4.06 25.67
N ALA A 164 -6.49 -2.73 25.60
CA ALA A 164 -7.10 -1.95 26.66
C ALA A 164 -8.63 -2.15 26.70
N ALA A 165 -9.17 -2.33 27.89
CA ALA A 165 -10.62 -2.41 28.09
C ALA A 165 -11.31 -1.15 27.54
N ASN A 166 -12.48 -1.34 26.93
CA ASN A 166 -13.30 -0.26 26.36
C ASN A 166 -12.66 0.50 25.18
N LYS A 167 -11.63 -0.05 24.52
CA LYS A 167 -11.10 0.46 23.27
C LYS A 167 -11.68 -0.31 22.08
N TYR A 168 -12.07 0.42 21.06
CA TYR A 168 -12.57 -0.15 19.81
C TYR A 168 -12.08 0.65 18.62
N LEU A 169 -12.02 0.00 17.48
CA LEU A 169 -11.79 0.61 16.17
C LEU A 169 -13.07 0.54 15.34
N ASP A 170 -13.37 1.62 14.65
CA ASP A 170 -14.41 1.68 13.64
C ASP A 170 -13.75 1.56 12.26
N GLY A 171 -13.74 0.34 11.73
CA GLY A 171 -13.14 0.05 10.43
C GLY A 171 -14.12 0.29 9.29
N ARG A 172 -13.65 0.93 8.23
CA ARG A 172 -14.44 1.21 7.03
C ARG A 172 -13.72 0.82 5.76
N LEU A 173 -14.45 0.20 4.83
CA LEU A 173 -14.05 0.03 3.45
C LEU A 173 -14.66 1.15 2.64
N ILE A 174 -13.81 2.01 2.07
CA ILE A 174 -14.22 3.18 1.31
C ILE A 174 -13.78 2.99 -0.14
N VAL A 175 -14.69 3.22 -1.06
CA VAL A 175 -14.43 3.26 -2.51
C VAL A 175 -14.64 4.68 -2.99
N ARG A 176 -13.68 5.21 -3.73
CA ARG A 176 -13.82 6.44 -4.47
C ARG A 176 -14.27 6.11 -5.88
N ASP A 177 -15.42 6.63 -6.29
CA ASP A 177 -15.93 6.42 -7.63
C ASP A 177 -15.21 7.31 -8.68
N PRO A 178 -15.49 7.12 -9.99
CA PRO A 178 -14.88 7.94 -11.04
C PRO A 178 -15.16 9.44 -10.91
N ASP A 179 -16.30 9.83 -10.33
CA ASP A 179 -16.67 11.22 -10.08
C ASP A 179 -15.99 11.81 -8.85
N GLY A 180 -15.19 11.01 -8.14
CA GLY A 180 -14.42 11.41 -6.97
C GLY A 180 -15.19 11.33 -5.65
N ILE A 181 -16.41 10.76 -5.66
CA ILE A 181 -17.24 10.59 -4.47
C ILE A 181 -16.77 9.42 -3.64
N LEU A 182 -16.62 9.62 -2.33
CA LEU A 182 -16.21 8.60 -1.37
C LEU A 182 -17.46 7.87 -0.85
N LEU A 183 -17.54 6.57 -1.12
CA LEU A 183 -18.63 5.70 -0.72
C LEU A 183 -18.17 4.65 0.28
N THR A 184 -18.74 4.64 1.48
CA THR A 184 -18.51 3.56 2.45
C THR A 184 -19.24 2.31 2.00
N LYS A 185 -18.52 1.27 1.64
CA LYS A 185 -19.07 -0.02 1.15
C LYS A 185 -19.23 -1.06 2.27
N ALA A 186 -18.42 -0.96 3.31
CA ALA A 186 -18.57 -1.77 4.52
C ALA A 186 -18.08 -1.00 5.74
N ARG A 187 -18.66 -1.30 6.89
CA ARG A 187 -18.27 -0.73 8.19
C ARG A 187 -18.42 -1.78 9.28
N THR A 188 -17.47 -1.83 10.18
CA THR A 188 -17.51 -2.71 11.35
C THR A 188 -16.80 -2.07 12.53
N THR A 189 -17.29 -2.35 13.73
CA THR A 189 -16.61 -1.98 14.98
C THR A 189 -15.95 -3.22 15.54
N ILE A 190 -14.67 -3.12 15.86
CA ILE A 190 -13.85 -4.22 16.37
C ILE A 190 -13.15 -3.82 17.67
N SER A 191 -12.99 -4.79 18.56
CA SER A 191 -12.26 -4.64 19.82
C SER A 191 -11.47 -5.92 20.05
N ASN A 192 -10.14 -5.83 20.01
CA ASN A 192 -9.21 -6.95 20.22
C ASN A 192 -9.63 -8.25 19.50
N THR A 193 -10.03 -8.13 18.25
CA THR A 193 -10.52 -9.25 17.44
C THR A 193 -10.25 -8.98 15.96
N THR A 194 -10.50 -10.00 15.14
CA THR A 194 -10.48 -9.88 13.68
C THR A 194 -11.86 -10.20 13.13
N VAL A 195 -12.34 -9.37 12.23
CA VAL A 195 -13.57 -9.59 11.47
C VAL A 195 -13.20 -9.90 10.03
N ILE A 196 -13.75 -10.99 9.51
CA ILE A 196 -13.62 -11.38 8.10
C ILE A 196 -15.02 -11.29 7.50
N GLN A 197 -15.19 -10.45 6.49
CA GLN A 197 -16.45 -10.29 5.76
C GLN A 197 -16.26 -10.65 4.28
N PRO A 198 -16.63 -11.85 3.86
CA PRO A 198 -16.81 -12.14 2.43
C PRO A 198 -18.04 -11.40 1.92
N PHE A 199 -17.96 -10.81 0.75
CA PHE A 199 -19.15 -10.31 0.08
C PHE A 199 -19.82 -11.45 -0.70
N GLY A 200 -21.11 -11.67 -0.47
CA GLY A 200 -21.89 -12.69 -1.20
C GLY A 200 -22.07 -12.36 -2.68
N LYS A 201 -21.91 -11.07 -3.04
CA LYS A 201 -21.78 -10.58 -4.41
C LYS A 201 -20.62 -9.58 -4.44
N ALA A 202 -19.92 -9.50 -5.57
CA ALA A 202 -18.89 -8.48 -5.79
C ALA A 202 -19.51 -7.06 -5.70
N ILE A 203 -18.76 -6.16 -5.11
CA ILE A 203 -19.12 -4.74 -4.95
C ILE A 203 -18.30 -3.93 -5.95
#